data_a11e8497a412959a0a7dddd9140788fe
#
_entry.id   a11e8497a412959a0a7dddd9140788fe
#
_cell.length_a   1.000
_cell.length_b   1.000
_cell.length_c   1.000
_cell.angle_alpha   90.00
_cell.angle_beta   90.00
_cell.angle_gamma   90.00
#
_symmetry.space_group_name_H-M   'P 1'
#
loop_
_entity.id
_entity.type
_entity.pdbx_description
1 polymer ?
#
loop_
_entity_poly.entity_id
_entity_poly.type
_entity_poly.pdbx_seq_one_letter_code
_entity_poly.pdbx_strand_id
1 'polypeptide(L)'
;MIDASCILEFLLNQQNKAVVIEKVSNNTLVAPACLPYEIGNAISKLIKRNLISVFDGVSVYHEFIRIPIRLIEPDITNAIVIAGKTESYAYDAYYISIAKQLSLPLFSMDSGMIKNAESQEVVCL
;
A
#
# COMPACT_ATOMS: atom_id res chain seq x y z
N MET A 1 0.34 1.60 -9.20
CA MET A 1 -0.22 1.01 -7.97
C MET A 1 0.79 1.19 -6.85
N ILE A 2 0.40 1.83 -5.78
CA ILE A 2 1.24 2.03 -4.59
C ILE A 2 0.60 1.36 -3.38
N ASP A 3 1.40 0.69 -2.53
CA ASP A 3 0.88 0.04 -1.35
C ASP A 3 1.11 0.83 -0.06
N ALA A 4 0.54 0.33 1.04
CA ALA A 4 0.62 0.96 2.35
C ALA A 4 2.07 1.08 2.85
N SER A 5 2.94 0.12 2.52
CA SER A 5 4.33 0.14 2.99
C SER A 5 5.09 1.36 2.46
N CYS A 6 4.89 1.70 1.20
CA CYS A 6 5.51 2.88 0.58
C CYS A 6 4.95 4.18 1.16
N ILE A 7 3.65 4.25 1.39
CA ILE A 7 3.01 5.43 1.98
C ILE A 7 3.52 5.65 3.40
N LEU A 8 3.63 4.60 4.20
CA LEU A 8 4.14 4.68 5.58
C LEU A 8 5.62 5.06 5.61
N GLU A 9 6.42 4.54 4.69
CA GLU A 9 7.83 4.92 4.54
C GLU A 9 7.98 6.44 4.35
N PHE A 10 7.14 7.01 3.50
CA PHE A 10 7.10 8.45 3.26
C PHE A 10 6.59 9.23 4.48
N LEU A 11 5.42 8.85 5.02
CA LEU A 11 4.76 9.60 6.11
C LEU A 11 5.55 9.58 7.42
N LEU A 12 6.20 8.46 7.72
CA LEU A 12 6.97 8.28 8.95
C LEU A 12 8.44 8.70 8.80
N ASN A 13 8.78 9.32 7.66
CA ASN A 13 10.12 9.83 7.38
C ASN A 13 11.22 8.77 7.58
N GLN A 14 10.97 7.56 7.08
CA GLN A 14 11.88 6.43 7.23
C GLN A 14 13.04 6.48 6.22
N GLN A 15 13.95 5.51 6.33
CA GLN A 15 15.21 5.46 5.60
C GLN A 15 15.05 5.56 4.07
N ASN A 16 14.01 4.95 3.51
CA ASN A 16 13.79 4.89 2.07
C ASN A 16 12.87 5.98 1.52
N LYS A 17 12.57 7.02 2.31
CA LYS A 17 11.69 8.11 1.89
C LYS A 17 12.09 8.73 0.56
N ALA A 18 13.39 8.96 0.35
CA ALA A 18 13.90 9.55 -0.89
C ALA A 18 13.64 8.66 -2.11
N VAL A 19 13.75 7.34 -1.95
CA VAL A 19 13.46 6.36 -3.01
C VAL A 19 11.98 6.40 -3.37
N VAL A 20 11.11 6.49 -2.36
CA VAL A 20 9.65 6.60 -2.58
C VAL A 20 9.34 7.88 -3.36
N ILE A 21 9.87 9.02 -2.92
CA ILE A 21 9.66 10.30 -3.59
C ILE A 21 10.07 10.23 -5.07
N GLU A 22 11.26 9.69 -5.34
CA GLU A 22 11.77 9.56 -6.70
C GLU A 22 10.82 8.74 -7.59
N LYS A 23 10.37 7.59 -7.07
CA LYS A 23 9.51 6.68 -7.85
C LYS A 23 8.10 7.19 -8.05
N VAL A 24 7.55 7.96 -7.11
CA VAL A 24 6.19 8.49 -7.23
C VAL A 24 6.13 9.85 -7.94
N SER A 25 7.25 10.54 -8.08
CA SER A 25 7.32 11.83 -8.76
C SER A 25 6.83 11.70 -10.21
N ASN A 26 5.94 12.60 -10.62
CA ASN A 26 5.34 12.63 -11.96
C ASN A 26 4.44 11.43 -12.31
N ASN A 27 4.05 10.62 -11.33
CA ASN A 27 3.12 9.52 -11.52
C ASN A 27 1.79 9.78 -10.83
N THR A 28 0.70 9.30 -11.43
CA THR A 28 -0.59 9.23 -10.78
C THR A 28 -0.61 8.01 -9.86
N LEU A 29 -0.94 8.22 -8.58
CA LEU A 29 -0.98 7.15 -7.61
C LEU A 29 -2.36 6.50 -7.58
N VAL A 30 -2.37 5.18 -7.54
CA VAL A 30 -3.57 4.35 -7.49
C VAL A 30 -3.42 3.32 -6.37
N ALA A 31 -4.48 3.07 -5.63
CA ALA A 31 -4.50 2.06 -4.57
C ALA A 31 -5.91 1.49 -4.38
N PRO A 32 -6.05 0.33 -3.74
CA PRO A 32 -7.36 -0.17 -3.35
C PRO A 32 -8.05 0.74 -2.34
N ALA A 33 -9.38 0.72 -2.35
CA ALA A 33 -10.20 1.50 -1.44
C ALA A 33 -9.93 1.20 0.05
N CYS A 34 -9.34 0.06 0.37
CA CYS A 34 -8.96 -0.31 1.74
C CYS A 34 -7.69 0.39 2.25
N LEU A 35 -6.93 1.09 1.40
CA LEU A 35 -5.68 1.74 1.81
C LEU A 35 -5.84 2.64 3.04
N PRO A 36 -6.85 3.52 3.16
CA PRO A 36 -7.02 4.34 4.35
C PRO A 36 -7.16 3.53 5.64
N TYR A 37 -7.84 2.39 5.57
CA TYR A 37 -8.03 1.51 6.73
C TYR A 37 -6.73 0.82 7.14
N GLU A 38 -5.91 0.43 6.18
CA GLU A 38 -4.58 -0.14 6.45
C GLU A 38 -3.66 0.92 7.09
N ILE A 39 -3.68 2.14 6.60
CA ILE A 39 -2.90 3.25 7.17
C ILE A 39 -3.34 3.51 8.63
N GLY A 40 -4.64 3.61 8.87
CA GLY A 40 -5.17 3.78 10.22
C GLY A 40 -4.77 2.66 11.16
N ASN A 41 -4.82 1.41 10.69
CA ASN A 41 -4.40 0.25 11.48
C ASN A 41 -2.89 0.29 11.80
N ALA A 42 -2.05 0.65 10.84
CA ALA A 42 -0.61 0.78 11.06
C ALA A 42 -0.28 1.87 12.08
N ILE A 43 -0.93 3.03 11.99
CA ILE A 43 -0.78 4.12 12.97
C ILE A 43 -1.21 3.66 14.36
N SER A 44 -2.35 2.97 14.47
CA SER A 44 -2.83 2.46 15.76
C SER A 44 -1.86 1.49 16.42
N LYS A 45 -1.18 0.65 15.64
CA LYS A 45 -0.14 -0.25 16.14
C LYS A 45 1.04 0.52 16.72
N LEU A 46 1.46 1.62 16.09
CA LEU A 46 2.54 2.46 16.59
C LEU A 46 2.16 3.14 17.91
N ILE A 47 0.92 3.61 18.02
CA ILE A 47 0.40 4.19 19.26
C ILE A 47 0.37 3.14 20.37
N LYS A 48 -0.14 1.96 20.08
CA LYS A 48 -0.21 0.84 21.04
C LYS A 48 1.17 0.43 21.56
N ARG A 49 2.19 0.52 20.73
CA ARG A 49 3.59 0.24 21.07
C ARG A 49 4.30 1.42 21.73
N ASN A 50 3.60 2.51 22.01
CA ASN A 50 4.15 3.74 22.58
C ASN A 50 5.29 4.37 21.74
N LEU A 51 5.26 4.18 20.43
CA LEU A 51 6.25 4.76 19.51
C LEU A 51 5.86 6.17 19.07
N ILE A 52 4.57 6.47 19.03
CA ILE A 52 4.02 7.80 18.76
C ILE A 52 2.83 8.07 19.69
N SER A 53 2.52 9.37 19.90
CA SER A 53 1.33 9.78 20.62
C SER A 53 0.07 9.67 19.74
N VAL A 54 -1.10 9.71 20.37
CA VAL A 54 -2.38 9.79 19.63
C VAL A 54 -2.41 11.07 18.78
N PHE A 55 -1.97 12.18 19.33
CA PHE A 55 -1.90 13.46 18.59
C PHE A 55 -1.05 13.35 17.33
N ASP A 56 0.15 12.76 17.45
CA ASP A 56 1.04 12.55 16.31
C ASP A 56 0.43 11.60 15.29
N GLY A 57 -0.22 10.53 15.75
CA GLY A 57 -0.91 9.58 14.87
C GLY A 57 -2.01 10.23 14.04
N VAL A 58 -2.83 11.08 14.66
CA VAL A 58 -3.87 11.83 13.94
C VAL A 58 -3.25 12.79 12.93
N SER A 59 -2.16 13.47 13.31
CA SER A 59 -1.43 14.36 12.39
C SER A 59 -0.88 13.61 11.17
N VAL A 60 -0.31 12.43 11.37
CA VAL A 60 0.17 11.57 10.27
C VAL A 60 -0.97 11.20 9.33
N TYR A 61 -2.12 10.82 9.87
CA TYR A 61 -3.28 10.51 9.04
C TYR A 61 -3.79 11.72 8.24
N HIS A 62 -3.79 12.92 8.84
CA HIS A 62 -4.13 14.16 8.13
C HIS A 62 -3.15 14.47 7.00
N GLU A 63 -1.87 14.15 7.15
CA GLU A 63 -0.91 14.25 6.05
C GLU A 63 -1.22 13.23 4.95
N PHE A 64 -1.58 11.99 5.32
CA PHE A 64 -1.96 10.95 4.37
C PHE A 64 -3.12 11.37 3.48
N ILE A 65 -4.20 11.89 4.03
CA ILE A 65 -5.39 12.27 3.23
C ILE A 65 -5.13 13.43 2.28
N ARG A 66 -4.01 14.14 2.42
CA ARG A 66 -3.59 15.21 1.49
C ARG A 66 -2.84 14.67 0.28
N ILE A 67 -2.41 13.41 0.29
CA ILE A 67 -1.76 12.79 -0.85
C ILE A 67 -2.83 12.43 -1.89
N PRO A 68 -2.71 12.91 -3.14
CA PRO A 68 -3.71 12.62 -4.16
C PRO A 68 -3.55 11.17 -4.67
N ILE A 69 -4.30 10.27 -4.11
CA ILE A 69 -4.32 8.85 -4.48
C ILE A 69 -5.72 8.50 -4.99
N ARG A 70 -5.79 7.94 -6.19
CA ARG A 70 -7.05 7.40 -6.71
C ARG A 70 -7.33 6.04 -6.07
N LEU A 71 -8.43 5.96 -5.31
CA LEU A 71 -8.86 4.73 -4.65
C LEU A 71 -9.82 3.96 -5.56
N ILE A 72 -9.60 2.65 -5.67
CA ILE A 72 -10.37 1.76 -6.55
C ILE A 72 -10.90 0.60 -5.73
N GLU A 73 -12.19 0.29 -5.90
CA GLU A 73 -12.80 -0.90 -5.30
C GLU A 73 -12.24 -2.16 -5.96
N PRO A 74 -11.70 -3.11 -5.20
CA PRO A 74 -11.20 -4.36 -5.75
C PRO A 74 -12.35 -5.31 -6.13
N ASP A 75 -12.10 -6.15 -7.12
CA ASP A 75 -12.90 -7.37 -7.33
C ASP A 75 -12.52 -8.39 -6.26
N ILE A 76 -13.32 -8.48 -5.21
CA ILE A 76 -13.01 -9.32 -4.04
C ILE A 76 -12.97 -10.80 -4.42
N THR A 77 -13.86 -11.26 -5.29
CA THR A 77 -13.87 -12.65 -5.75
C THR A 77 -12.55 -13.02 -6.43
N ASN A 78 -12.09 -12.19 -7.36
CA ASN A 78 -10.81 -12.40 -8.03
C ASN A 78 -9.63 -12.32 -7.05
N ALA A 79 -9.67 -11.40 -6.11
CA ALA A 79 -8.64 -11.27 -5.08
C ALA A 79 -8.56 -12.52 -4.18
N ILE A 80 -9.69 -13.13 -3.83
CA ILE A 80 -9.71 -14.39 -3.08
C ILE A 80 -9.00 -15.50 -3.87
N VAL A 81 -9.24 -15.60 -5.17
CA VAL A 81 -8.56 -16.57 -6.04
C VAL A 81 -7.04 -16.33 -6.04
N ILE A 82 -6.61 -15.08 -6.17
CA ILE A 82 -5.19 -14.71 -6.13
C ILE A 82 -4.59 -15.03 -4.75
N ALA A 83 -5.28 -14.71 -3.68
CA ALA A 83 -4.83 -15.02 -2.32
C ALA A 83 -4.60 -16.52 -2.12
N GLY A 84 -5.49 -17.35 -2.65
CA GLY A 84 -5.32 -18.80 -2.62
C GLY A 84 -4.10 -19.29 -3.41
N LYS A 85 -3.84 -18.72 -4.59
CA LYS A 85 -2.68 -19.06 -5.43
C LYS A 85 -1.35 -18.63 -4.83
N THR A 86 -1.33 -17.50 -4.15
CA THR A 86 -0.11 -16.90 -3.58
C THR A 86 0.11 -17.25 -2.11
N GLU A 87 -0.82 -17.99 -1.52
CA GLU A 87 -0.81 -18.31 -0.08
C GLU A 87 -0.69 -17.04 0.78
N SER A 88 -1.32 -15.96 0.35
CA SER A 88 -1.30 -14.66 1.03
C SER A 88 -2.66 -14.30 1.61
N TYR A 89 -2.71 -13.23 2.38
CA TYR A 89 -3.96 -12.66 2.84
C TYR A 89 -4.63 -11.82 1.75
N ALA A 90 -5.96 -11.64 1.87
CA ALA A 90 -6.75 -10.93 0.87
C ALA A 90 -6.31 -9.47 0.66
N TYR A 91 -5.79 -8.79 1.69
CA TYR A 91 -5.33 -7.41 1.57
C TYR A 91 -4.24 -7.26 0.51
N ASP A 92 -3.22 -8.12 0.52
CA ASP A 92 -2.18 -8.12 -0.52
C ASP A 92 -2.78 -8.41 -1.89
N ALA A 93 -3.70 -9.36 -1.94
CA ALA A 93 -4.37 -9.75 -3.18
C ALA A 93 -5.23 -8.62 -3.77
N TYR A 94 -5.77 -7.70 -2.97
CA TYR A 94 -6.49 -6.54 -3.49
C TYR A 94 -5.59 -5.66 -4.36
N TYR A 95 -4.36 -5.40 -3.93
CA TYR A 95 -3.37 -4.65 -4.70
C TYR A 95 -3.02 -5.36 -6.00
N ILE A 96 -2.70 -6.65 -5.90
CA ILE A 96 -2.28 -7.48 -7.04
C ILE A 96 -3.42 -7.60 -8.06
N SER A 97 -4.65 -7.81 -7.60
CA SER A 97 -5.83 -7.94 -8.46
C SER A 97 -6.07 -6.68 -9.29
N ILE A 98 -6.03 -5.50 -8.64
CA ILE A 98 -6.24 -4.23 -9.33
C ILE A 98 -5.07 -3.94 -10.27
N ALA A 99 -3.83 -4.15 -9.83
CA ALA A 99 -2.65 -3.93 -10.67
C ALA A 99 -2.71 -4.79 -11.94
N LYS A 100 -3.08 -6.05 -11.80
CA LYS A 100 -3.23 -6.97 -12.93
C LYS A 100 -4.36 -6.56 -13.86
N GLN A 101 -5.53 -6.25 -13.31
CA GLN A 101 -6.71 -5.86 -14.08
C GLN A 101 -6.48 -4.58 -14.88
N LEU A 102 -5.79 -3.61 -14.31
CA LEU A 102 -5.53 -2.31 -14.96
C LEU A 102 -4.17 -2.25 -15.67
N SER A 103 -3.42 -3.34 -15.68
CA SER A 103 -2.06 -3.40 -16.25
C SER A 103 -1.14 -2.31 -15.68
N LEU A 104 -1.21 -2.10 -14.38
CA LEU A 104 -0.39 -1.12 -13.67
C LEU A 104 0.80 -1.79 -13.00
N PRO A 105 1.98 -1.16 -13.00
CA PRO A 105 3.08 -1.62 -12.18
C PRO A 105 2.77 -1.40 -10.70
N LEU A 106 3.26 -2.31 -9.85
CA LEU A 106 3.16 -2.21 -8.41
C LEU A 106 4.45 -1.66 -7.82
N PHE A 107 4.32 -0.69 -6.93
CA PHE A 107 5.42 -0.23 -6.10
C PHE A 107 5.14 -0.56 -4.64
N SER A 108 6.02 -1.38 -4.05
CA SER A 108 5.93 -1.86 -2.67
C SER A 108 7.33 -1.90 -2.05
N MET A 109 7.40 -1.72 -0.74
CA MET A 109 8.59 -1.98 0.08
C MET A 109 8.54 -3.35 0.76
N ASP A 110 7.47 -4.09 0.57
CA ASP A 110 7.27 -5.42 1.14
C ASP A 110 7.73 -6.50 0.18
N SER A 111 8.78 -7.25 0.56
CA SER A 111 9.33 -8.31 -0.29
C SER A 111 8.35 -9.46 -0.56
N GLY A 112 7.47 -9.76 0.40
CA GLY A 112 6.43 -10.76 0.23
C GLY A 112 5.39 -10.34 -0.81
N MET A 113 4.96 -9.09 -0.73
CA MET A 113 4.06 -8.49 -1.71
C MET A 113 4.67 -8.53 -3.12
N ILE A 114 5.92 -8.10 -3.25
CA ILE A 114 6.64 -8.09 -4.55
C ILE A 114 6.69 -9.49 -5.13
N LYS A 115 7.13 -10.47 -4.35
CA LYS A 115 7.20 -11.88 -4.78
C LYS A 115 5.86 -12.40 -5.26
N ASN A 116 4.80 -12.14 -4.51
CA ASN A 116 3.45 -12.58 -4.87
C ASN A 116 2.93 -11.89 -6.13
N ALA A 117 3.19 -10.59 -6.27
CA ALA A 117 2.80 -9.82 -7.45
C ALA A 117 3.51 -10.34 -8.71
N GLU A 118 4.82 -10.57 -8.64
CA GLU A 118 5.60 -11.11 -9.74
C GLU A 118 5.12 -12.50 -10.15
N SER A 119 4.74 -13.35 -9.19
CA SER A 119 4.16 -14.68 -9.47
C SER A 119 2.85 -14.60 -10.25
N GLN A 120 2.16 -13.47 -10.20
CA GLN A 120 0.92 -13.17 -10.91
C GLN A 120 1.16 -12.27 -12.14
N GLU A 121 2.41 -12.19 -12.60
CA GLU A 121 2.80 -11.43 -13.81
C GLU A 121 2.57 -9.91 -13.68
N VAL A 122 2.56 -9.38 -12.46
CA VAL A 122 2.53 -7.95 -12.20
C VAL A 122 3.97 -7.42 -12.15
N VAL A 123 4.23 -6.39 -12.95
CA VAL A 123 5.55 -5.73 -12.93
C VAL A 123 5.72 -4.95 -11.63
N CYS A 124 6.84 -5.13 -10.97
CA CYS A 124 7.18 -4.38 -9.76
C CYS A 124 8.29 -3.36 -10.04
N LEU A 125 8.15 -2.19 -9.43
CA LEU A 125 9.10 -1.09 -9.58
C LEU A 125 10.23 -1.14 -8.54
#